data_b22479f7ba804be3d24d34024b8eb674
#
_entry.id   b22479f7ba804be3d24d34024b8eb674
#
_cell.length_a   1.000
_cell.length_b   1.000
_cell.length_c   1.000
_cell.angle_alpha   90.00
_cell.angle_beta   90.00
_cell.angle_gamma   90.00
#
_symmetry.space_group_name_H-M   'P 1'
#
loop_
_entity.id
_entity.type
_entity.pdbx_description
1 polymer ?
#
loop_
_entity_poly.entity_id
_entity_poly.type
_entity_poly.pdbx_seq_one_letter_code
_entity_poly.pdbx_strand_id
1 'polypeptide(L)'
;GLKPVVAVYSSFLQRAFAQAIHDVCLQNLPVMIAVDRAGLVGSDGETHQGLFDLSFLNMIPNMTILSPKNRWEMADMVRFCADFQYPVALRYPRGAAYEGLSAFRTPIVYGKSEILYEEEDIAVIFVGHMAELAVQVRDRLKEIGYHCSLINARFVKPLDTEMLETLTKDHRLFVTIEENVLSGGFGEQVLHYVSVSYTHLRAH
;
A
#
# COMPACT_ATOMS: atom_id res chain seq x y z
N GLY A 1 -22.99 -17.53 0.37
CA GLY A 1 -22.10 -18.23 -0.54
C GLY A 1 -20.72 -18.41 0.05
N LEU A 2 -19.83 -19.10 -0.64
CA LEU A 2 -18.43 -19.24 -0.27
C LEU A 2 -17.66 -17.95 -0.65
N LYS A 3 -16.64 -17.62 0.15
CA LYS A 3 -15.69 -16.55 -0.19
C LYS A 3 -14.36 -17.21 -0.56
N PRO A 4 -14.00 -17.27 -1.84
CA PRO A 4 -12.76 -17.91 -2.26
C PRO A 4 -11.54 -17.07 -1.91
N VAL A 5 -10.46 -17.76 -1.55
CA VAL A 5 -9.12 -17.19 -1.36
C VAL A 5 -8.18 -17.82 -2.38
N VAL A 6 -7.54 -17.00 -3.19
CA VAL A 6 -6.55 -17.41 -4.18
C VAL A 6 -5.18 -17.00 -3.69
N ALA A 7 -4.38 -17.95 -3.20
CA ALA A 7 -3.01 -17.69 -2.78
C ALA A 7 -2.04 -17.93 -3.95
N VAL A 8 -1.32 -16.90 -4.37
CA VAL A 8 -0.44 -16.95 -5.53
C VAL A 8 0.75 -16.00 -5.36
N TYR A 9 1.92 -16.39 -5.89
CA TYR A 9 3.08 -15.51 -5.88
C TYR A 9 2.86 -14.29 -6.78
N SER A 10 3.34 -13.13 -6.32
CA SER A 10 3.26 -11.86 -7.05
C SER A 10 3.71 -12.01 -8.52
N SER A 11 4.88 -12.63 -8.75
CA SER A 11 5.42 -12.83 -10.11
C SER A 11 4.59 -13.79 -10.97
N PHE A 12 3.82 -14.71 -10.39
CA PHE A 12 2.98 -15.65 -11.14
C PHE A 12 1.57 -15.10 -11.39
N LEU A 13 1.11 -14.18 -10.56
CA LEU A 13 -0.18 -13.51 -10.71
C LEU A 13 -0.30 -12.76 -12.04
N GLN A 14 0.82 -12.32 -12.63
CA GLN A 14 0.85 -11.69 -13.96
C GLN A 14 0.16 -12.53 -15.03
N ARG A 15 0.29 -13.86 -14.98
CA ARG A 15 -0.35 -14.79 -15.93
C ARG A 15 -1.85 -14.90 -15.74
N ALA A 16 -2.35 -14.54 -14.56
CA ALA A 16 -3.77 -14.54 -14.23
C ALA A 16 -4.41 -13.14 -14.31
N PHE A 17 -3.73 -12.17 -14.95
CA PHE A 17 -4.20 -10.79 -15.07
C PHE A 17 -5.57 -10.71 -15.74
N ALA A 18 -5.73 -11.41 -16.87
CA ALA A 18 -7.01 -11.44 -17.59
C ALA A 18 -8.12 -12.08 -16.74
N GLN A 19 -7.84 -13.17 -16.03
CA GLN A 19 -8.81 -13.82 -15.14
C GLN A 19 -9.19 -12.92 -13.98
N ALA A 20 -8.23 -12.20 -13.38
CA ALA A 20 -8.52 -11.22 -12.33
C ALA A 20 -9.47 -10.12 -12.82
N ILE A 21 -9.32 -9.65 -14.06
CA ILE A 21 -10.23 -8.69 -14.66
C ILE A 21 -11.61 -9.32 -14.94
N HIS A 22 -11.65 -10.36 -15.78
CA HIS A 22 -12.91 -10.86 -16.37
C HIS A 22 -13.70 -11.74 -15.42
N ASP A 23 -13.02 -12.62 -14.66
CA ASP A 23 -13.69 -13.63 -13.87
C ASP A 23 -13.95 -13.16 -12.43
N VAL A 24 -13.26 -12.11 -11.97
CA VAL A 24 -13.37 -11.59 -10.60
C VAL A 24 -13.89 -10.15 -10.59
N CYS A 25 -13.14 -9.20 -11.14
CA CYS A 25 -13.39 -7.79 -10.90
C CYS A 25 -14.52 -7.20 -11.71
N LEU A 26 -14.71 -7.60 -12.97
CA LEU A 26 -15.86 -7.17 -13.79
C LEU A 26 -17.18 -7.68 -13.20
N GLN A 27 -17.17 -8.85 -12.60
CA GLN A 27 -18.33 -9.43 -11.91
C GLN A 27 -18.46 -8.95 -10.46
N ASN A 28 -17.47 -8.18 -9.99
CA ASN A 28 -17.40 -7.63 -8.64
C ASN A 28 -17.53 -8.70 -7.53
N LEU A 29 -16.94 -9.86 -7.74
CA LEU A 29 -17.03 -11.01 -6.83
C LEU A 29 -16.15 -10.83 -5.58
N PRO A 30 -16.61 -11.27 -4.39
CA PRO A 30 -15.87 -11.14 -3.14
C PRO A 30 -14.74 -12.20 -3.04
N VAL A 31 -13.77 -12.09 -3.92
CA VAL A 31 -12.59 -12.95 -3.98
C VAL A 31 -11.42 -12.24 -3.32
N MET A 32 -10.75 -12.92 -2.39
CA MET A 32 -9.49 -12.47 -1.81
C MET A 32 -8.32 -13.08 -2.60
N ILE A 33 -7.48 -12.24 -3.18
CA ILE A 33 -6.21 -12.64 -3.78
C ILE A 33 -5.11 -12.40 -2.75
N ALA A 34 -4.58 -13.47 -2.17
CA ALA A 34 -3.43 -13.42 -1.26
C ALA A 34 -2.14 -13.39 -2.08
N VAL A 35 -1.56 -12.20 -2.26
CA VAL A 35 -0.37 -11.96 -3.10
C VAL A 35 0.87 -12.18 -2.26
N ASP A 36 1.41 -13.38 -2.32
CA ASP A 36 2.63 -13.79 -1.62
C ASP A 36 3.88 -13.37 -2.39
N ARG A 37 4.99 -13.20 -1.70
CA ARG A 37 6.29 -12.82 -2.27
C ARG A 37 6.24 -11.49 -3.04
N ALA A 38 5.52 -10.54 -2.50
CA ALA A 38 5.49 -9.18 -3.02
C ALA A 38 6.80 -8.45 -2.65
N GLY A 39 7.32 -7.67 -3.56
CA GLY A 39 8.60 -6.98 -3.40
C GLY A 39 9.81 -7.86 -3.73
N LEU A 40 10.97 -7.50 -3.18
CA LEU A 40 12.22 -8.24 -3.37
C LEU A 40 12.23 -9.52 -2.54
N VAL A 41 12.57 -10.64 -3.16
CA VAL A 41 12.51 -11.98 -2.53
C VAL A 41 13.88 -12.64 -2.36
N GLY A 42 14.96 -11.96 -2.72
CA GLY A 42 16.34 -12.41 -2.50
C GLY A 42 16.64 -13.78 -3.09
N SER A 43 16.67 -14.80 -2.24
CA SER A 43 17.12 -16.16 -2.61
C SER A 43 16.22 -16.91 -3.59
N ASP A 44 15.02 -16.46 -3.87
CA ASP A 44 14.10 -17.12 -4.83
C ASP A 44 14.50 -16.84 -6.29
N GLY A 45 15.49 -15.97 -6.54
CA GLY A 45 16.09 -15.70 -7.84
C GLY A 45 15.33 -14.68 -8.69
N GLU A 46 15.86 -14.42 -9.87
CA GLU A 46 15.44 -13.33 -10.76
C GLU A 46 13.98 -13.44 -11.20
N THR A 47 13.47 -14.65 -11.39
CA THR A 47 12.12 -14.93 -11.92
C THR A 47 11.02 -14.75 -10.88
N HIS A 48 11.37 -14.54 -9.60
CA HIS A 48 10.40 -14.50 -8.50
C HIS A 48 10.26 -13.12 -7.86
N GLN A 49 10.96 -12.11 -8.38
CA GLN A 49 10.87 -10.74 -7.85
C GLN A 49 9.49 -10.14 -8.07
N GLY A 50 8.81 -9.77 -6.99
CA GLY A 50 7.44 -9.26 -6.99
C GLY A 50 7.37 -7.74 -7.09
N LEU A 51 7.95 -7.16 -8.15
CA LEU A 51 8.11 -5.71 -8.31
C LEU A 51 7.05 -5.06 -9.21
N PHE A 52 6.09 -5.81 -9.73
CA PHE A 52 5.14 -5.33 -10.73
C PHE A 52 3.67 -5.44 -10.29
N ASP A 53 3.42 -6.11 -9.16
CA ASP A 53 2.06 -6.45 -8.73
C ASP A 53 1.22 -5.21 -8.42
N LEU A 54 1.75 -4.20 -7.75
CA LEU A 54 1.02 -2.95 -7.53
C LEU A 54 0.65 -2.28 -8.85
N SER A 55 1.58 -2.23 -9.80
CA SER A 55 1.36 -1.58 -11.09
C SER A 55 0.23 -2.23 -11.89
N PHE A 56 0.25 -3.54 -12.07
CA PHE A 56 -0.79 -4.18 -12.87
C PHE A 56 -2.13 -4.35 -12.11
N LEU A 57 -2.12 -4.53 -10.80
CA LEU A 57 -3.36 -4.61 -10.01
C LEU A 57 -4.07 -3.25 -9.93
N ASN A 58 -3.33 -2.14 -9.91
CA ASN A 58 -3.89 -0.81 -9.92
C ASN A 58 -4.74 -0.51 -11.17
N MET A 59 -4.38 -1.08 -12.31
CA MET A 59 -5.14 -0.92 -13.56
C MET A 59 -6.48 -1.65 -13.55
N ILE A 60 -6.66 -2.64 -12.67
CA ILE A 60 -7.88 -3.47 -12.66
C ILE A 60 -9.03 -2.70 -12.00
N PRO A 61 -10.16 -2.46 -12.69
CA PRO A 61 -11.35 -1.85 -12.10
C PRO A 61 -11.87 -2.68 -10.92
N ASN A 62 -12.46 -2.03 -9.92
CA ASN A 62 -13.08 -2.63 -8.73
C ASN A 62 -12.11 -3.41 -7.81
N MET A 63 -10.83 -3.53 -8.15
CA MET A 63 -9.83 -4.16 -7.29
C MET A 63 -9.50 -3.25 -6.10
N THR A 64 -9.60 -3.78 -4.89
CA THR A 64 -9.04 -3.16 -3.67
C THR A 64 -7.67 -3.76 -3.38
N ILE A 65 -6.69 -2.96 -2.96
CA ILE A 65 -5.32 -3.43 -2.69
C ILE A 65 -4.89 -2.98 -1.31
N LEU A 66 -4.56 -3.96 -0.44
CA LEU A 66 -4.04 -3.73 0.91
C LEU A 66 -2.62 -4.28 1.06
N SER A 67 -1.85 -3.65 1.94
CA SER A 67 -0.51 -4.12 2.30
C SER A 67 -0.25 -3.86 3.80
N PRO A 68 -0.12 -4.89 4.64
CA PRO A 68 0.05 -4.73 6.08
C PRO A 68 1.47 -4.33 6.45
N LYS A 69 1.61 -3.43 7.44
CA LYS A 69 2.89 -2.96 7.97
C LYS A 69 3.61 -3.95 8.88
N ASN A 70 2.84 -4.83 9.55
CA ASN A 70 3.37 -5.78 10.53
C ASN A 70 2.45 -7.00 10.72
N ARG A 71 2.87 -7.95 11.59
CA ARG A 71 2.13 -9.20 11.84
C ARG A 71 0.71 -8.99 12.39
N TRP A 72 0.50 -7.98 13.21
CA TRP A 72 -0.83 -7.72 13.81
C TRP A 72 -1.78 -7.12 12.78
N GLU A 73 -1.31 -6.15 12.01
CA GLU A 73 -2.10 -5.57 10.94
C GLU A 73 -2.43 -6.60 9.85
N MET A 74 -1.51 -7.55 9.57
CA MET A 74 -1.79 -8.69 8.68
C MET A 74 -3.01 -9.49 9.20
N ALA A 75 -3.05 -9.81 10.48
CA ALA A 75 -4.18 -10.54 11.08
C ALA A 75 -5.50 -9.73 11.00
N ASP A 76 -5.42 -8.41 11.23
CA ASP A 76 -6.59 -7.53 11.17
C ASP A 76 -7.08 -7.35 9.72
N MET A 77 -6.16 -7.24 8.75
CA MET A 77 -6.49 -7.17 7.31
C MET A 77 -7.09 -8.48 6.79
N VAL A 78 -6.61 -9.64 7.24
CA VAL A 78 -7.23 -10.93 6.89
C VAL A 78 -8.69 -10.98 7.36
N ARG A 79 -8.98 -10.53 8.59
CA ARG A 79 -10.36 -10.44 9.10
C ARG A 79 -11.19 -9.46 8.27
N PHE A 80 -10.64 -8.28 7.98
CA PHE A 80 -11.29 -7.31 7.10
C PHE A 80 -11.64 -7.93 5.74
N CYS A 81 -10.69 -8.60 5.08
CA CYS A 81 -10.91 -9.26 3.79
C CYS A 81 -11.96 -10.38 3.86
N ALA A 82 -12.04 -11.11 4.97
CA ALA A 82 -13.04 -12.17 5.15
C ALA A 82 -14.48 -11.61 5.15
N ASP A 83 -14.67 -10.39 5.63
CA ASP A 83 -15.97 -9.72 5.68
C ASP A 83 -16.24 -8.83 4.46
N PHE A 84 -15.20 -8.48 3.71
CA PHE A 84 -15.30 -7.57 2.57
C PHE A 84 -16.07 -8.19 1.40
N GLN A 85 -16.98 -7.44 0.79
CA GLN A 85 -17.94 -7.96 -0.21
C GLN A 85 -17.52 -7.71 -1.67
N TYR A 86 -16.28 -7.26 -1.89
CA TYR A 86 -15.76 -6.89 -3.20
C TYR A 86 -14.39 -7.53 -3.43
N PRO A 87 -13.86 -7.52 -4.68
CA PRO A 87 -12.54 -8.03 -4.97
C PRO A 87 -11.45 -7.33 -4.13
N VAL A 88 -10.57 -8.13 -3.55
CA VAL A 88 -9.49 -7.58 -2.71
C VAL A 88 -8.19 -8.35 -2.88
N ALA A 89 -7.09 -7.64 -3.07
CA ALA A 89 -5.73 -8.17 -3.05
C ALA A 89 -5.06 -7.79 -1.73
N LEU A 90 -4.62 -8.79 -0.97
CA LEU A 90 -3.80 -8.62 0.22
C LEU A 90 -2.34 -8.99 -0.11
N ARG A 91 -1.48 -7.98 -0.14
CA ARG A 91 -0.10 -8.08 -0.59
C ARG A 91 0.85 -8.17 0.60
N TYR A 92 1.73 -9.19 0.62
CA TYR A 92 2.71 -9.37 1.70
C TYR A 92 4.03 -9.97 1.20
N PRO A 93 5.16 -9.68 1.87
CA PRO A 93 6.48 -10.13 1.46
C PRO A 93 6.74 -11.59 1.84
N ARG A 94 7.85 -12.14 1.34
CA ARG A 94 8.44 -13.38 1.83
C ARG A 94 9.15 -13.17 3.16
N GLY A 95 9.08 -14.14 4.06
CA GLY A 95 9.86 -14.17 5.31
C GLY A 95 9.06 -13.84 6.56
N ALA A 96 9.76 -13.49 7.62
CA ALA A 96 9.15 -13.15 8.90
C ALA A 96 8.47 -11.77 8.82
N ALA A 97 7.30 -11.67 9.42
CA ALA A 97 6.60 -10.40 9.51
C ALA A 97 7.29 -9.46 10.51
N TYR A 98 7.34 -8.18 10.19
CA TYR A 98 7.84 -7.15 11.09
C TYR A 98 7.06 -7.13 12.41
N GLU A 99 7.79 -7.01 13.53
CA GLU A 99 7.22 -6.99 14.89
C GLU A 99 7.29 -5.62 15.57
N GLY A 100 7.73 -4.60 14.86
CA GLY A 100 7.67 -3.21 15.32
C GLY A 100 6.28 -2.59 15.16
N LEU A 101 6.14 -1.39 15.71
CA LEU A 101 4.92 -0.58 15.63
C LEU A 101 3.67 -1.26 16.23
N SER A 102 3.85 -2.13 17.21
CA SER A 102 2.77 -2.89 17.88
C SER A 102 1.77 -2.01 18.63
N ALA A 103 2.19 -0.82 19.06
CA ALA A 103 1.34 0.16 19.74
C ALA A 103 0.35 0.84 18.76
N PHE A 104 0.66 0.87 17.46
CA PHE A 104 -0.19 1.46 16.43
C PHE A 104 -1.09 0.39 15.83
N ARG A 105 -2.31 0.33 16.31
CA ARG A 105 -3.29 -0.69 15.91
C ARG A 105 -4.70 -0.12 15.87
N THR A 106 -4.88 0.89 15.02
CA THR A 106 -6.22 1.42 14.76
C THR A 106 -7.03 0.46 13.88
N PRO A 107 -8.37 0.40 14.01
CA PRO A 107 -9.20 -0.45 13.18
C PRO A 107 -8.96 -0.24 11.68
N ILE A 108 -9.09 -1.31 10.89
CA ILE A 108 -9.02 -1.20 9.43
C ILE A 108 -10.34 -0.61 8.91
N VAL A 109 -10.26 0.59 8.36
CA VAL A 109 -11.37 1.28 7.72
C VAL A 109 -11.10 1.35 6.22
N TYR A 110 -12.09 0.99 5.40
CA TYR A 110 -11.95 0.95 3.94
C TYR A 110 -11.42 2.26 3.36
N GLY A 111 -10.33 2.18 2.61
CA GLY A 111 -9.71 3.31 1.94
C GLY A 111 -9.02 4.32 2.86
N LYS A 112 -8.81 4.00 4.14
CA LYS A 112 -8.17 4.90 5.11
C LYS A 112 -6.76 4.45 5.47
N SER A 113 -5.86 5.41 5.47
CA SER A 113 -4.49 5.31 5.97
C SER A 113 -4.44 5.39 7.50
N GLU A 114 -3.28 5.12 8.08
CA GLU A 114 -3.03 5.29 9.51
C GLU A 114 -1.86 6.25 9.73
N ILE A 115 -2.10 7.35 10.43
CA ILE A 115 -1.06 8.26 10.85
C ILE A 115 -0.40 7.69 12.10
N LEU A 116 0.89 7.37 12.01
CA LEU A 116 1.67 6.82 13.13
C LEU A 116 2.31 7.93 13.96
N TYR A 117 2.86 8.92 13.29
CA TYR A 117 3.41 10.12 13.91
C TYR A 117 2.94 11.34 13.10
N GLU A 118 2.40 12.32 13.79
CA GLU A 118 1.91 13.57 13.20
C GLU A 118 2.87 14.69 13.57
N GLU A 119 3.52 15.24 12.58
CA GLU A 119 4.44 16.38 12.66
C GLU A 119 4.22 17.28 11.44
N GLU A 120 5.13 18.20 11.16
CA GLU A 120 5.05 19.15 10.04
C GLU A 120 6.15 18.86 9.00
N ASP A 121 6.30 19.71 8.01
CA ASP A 121 7.36 19.76 6.99
C ASP A 121 7.40 18.59 6.00
N ILE A 122 7.67 17.35 6.46
CA ILE A 122 7.88 16.19 5.61
C ILE A 122 6.86 15.11 5.95
N ALA A 123 6.13 14.63 4.95
CA ALA A 123 5.27 13.44 5.07
C ALA A 123 5.98 12.23 4.46
N VAL A 124 6.34 11.25 5.28
CA VAL A 124 6.83 9.94 4.83
C VAL A 124 5.66 8.98 4.79
N ILE A 125 5.29 8.53 3.61
CA ILE A 125 4.15 7.62 3.37
C ILE A 125 4.70 6.29 2.86
N PHE A 126 4.46 5.20 3.56
CA PHE A 126 5.00 3.90 3.19
C PHE A 126 3.92 2.85 2.92
N VAL A 127 4.28 1.86 2.14
CA VAL A 127 3.43 0.72 1.77
C VAL A 127 3.93 -0.55 2.46
N GLY A 128 3.10 -1.11 3.31
CA GLY A 128 3.25 -2.44 3.89
C GLY A 128 4.58 -2.67 4.62
N HIS A 129 5.32 -3.68 4.19
CA HIS A 129 6.57 -4.12 4.83
C HIS A 129 7.73 -3.09 4.78
N MET A 130 7.56 -1.99 4.05
CA MET A 130 8.51 -0.87 4.10
C MET A 130 8.46 -0.11 5.44
N ALA A 131 7.62 -0.54 6.38
CA ALA A 131 7.44 0.07 7.69
C ALA A 131 8.74 0.25 8.47
N GLU A 132 9.58 -0.78 8.54
CA GLU A 132 10.85 -0.72 9.27
C GLU A 132 11.81 0.31 8.67
N LEU A 133 11.95 0.31 7.34
CA LEU A 133 12.75 1.30 6.63
C LEU A 133 12.19 2.72 6.82
N ALA A 134 10.88 2.87 6.75
CA ALA A 134 10.23 4.17 6.90
C ALA A 134 10.44 4.77 8.30
N VAL A 135 10.41 3.94 9.35
CA VAL A 135 10.78 4.37 10.71
C VAL A 135 12.24 4.84 10.76
N GLN A 136 13.18 4.09 10.18
CA GLN A 136 14.59 4.47 10.14
C GLN A 136 14.80 5.78 9.37
N VAL A 137 14.14 5.96 8.25
CA VAL A 137 14.20 7.22 7.45
C VAL A 137 13.69 8.39 8.28
N ARG A 138 12.52 8.25 8.92
CA ARG A 138 11.98 9.28 9.81
C ARG A 138 12.94 9.65 10.93
N ASP A 139 13.48 8.66 11.64
CA ASP A 139 14.38 8.89 12.78
C ASP A 139 15.65 9.59 12.33
N ARG A 140 16.23 9.22 11.18
CA ARG A 140 17.38 9.93 10.60
C ARG A 140 17.07 11.36 10.21
N LEU A 141 15.92 11.64 9.63
CA LEU A 141 15.48 13.00 9.32
C LEU A 141 15.36 13.84 10.60
N LYS A 142 14.84 13.27 11.68
CA LYS A 142 14.74 13.95 12.98
C LYS A 142 16.10 14.24 13.61
N GLU A 143 17.07 13.34 13.52
CA GLU A 143 18.44 13.54 14.01
C GLU A 143 19.11 14.76 13.35
N ILE A 144 18.75 15.11 12.12
CA ILE A 144 19.29 16.27 11.39
C ILE A 144 18.33 17.48 11.41
N GLY A 145 17.31 17.45 12.28
CA GLY A 145 16.48 18.61 12.60
C GLY A 145 15.23 18.81 11.75
N TYR A 146 14.78 17.80 10.99
CA TYR A 146 13.51 17.87 10.27
C TYR A 146 12.35 17.32 11.10
N HIS A 147 11.19 17.95 10.97
CA HIS A 147 9.92 17.41 11.46
C HIS A 147 9.31 16.51 10.41
N CYS A 148 8.86 15.32 10.81
CA CYS A 148 8.51 14.29 9.86
C CYS A 148 7.32 13.46 10.33
N SER A 149 6.19 13.62 9.68
CA SER A 149 5.04 12.71 9.83
C SER A 149 5.35 11.35 9.22
N LEU A 150 4.84 10.28 9.83
CA LEU A 150 4.95 8.92 9.32
C LEU A 150 3.56 8.33 9.11
N ILE A 151 3.27 7.95 7.88
CA ILE A 151 1.95 7.49 7.46
C ILE A 151 2.05 6.08 6.85
N ASN A 152 1.26 5.16 7.39
CA ASN A 152 1.04 3.85 6.80
C ASN A 152 -0.12 3.92 5.80
N ALA A 153 0.16 3.74 4.53
CA ALA A 153 -0.86 3.83 3.48
C ALA A 153 -1.98 2.80 3.65
N ARG A 154 -1.70 1.61 4.19
CA ARG A 154 -2.65 0.47 4.31
C ARG A 154 -3.27 0.06 3.00
N PHE A 155 -3.99 0.98 2.36
CA PHE A 155 -4.62 0.81 1.05
C PHE A 155 -3.77 1.49 -0.02
N VAL A 156 -3.32 0.70 -0.99
CA VAL A 156 -2.73 1.23 -2.22
C VAL A 156 -3.84 1.67 -3.17
N LYS A 157 -4.97 0.93 -3.11
CA LYS A 157 -6.20 1.25 -3.84
C LYS A 157 -7.43 0.86 -2.99
N PRO A 158 -8.37 1.80 -2.76
CA PRO A 158 -8.34 3.19 -3.20
C PRO A 158 -7.27 4.01 -2.44
N LEU A 159 -6.80 5.07 -3.08
CA LEU A 159 -5.92 6.05 -2.46
C LEU A 159 -6.71 6.87 -1.42
N ASP A 160 -6.13 7.12 -0.25
CA ASP A 160 -6.73 7.98 0.78
C ASP A 160 -6.49 9.46 0.43
N THR A 161 -7.35 9.99 -0.42
CA THR A 161 -7.25 11.37 -0.91
C THR A 161 -7.49 12.40 0.18
N GLU A 162 -8.37 12.11 1.14
CA GLU A 162 -8.65 13.00 2.27
C GLU A 162 -7.43 13.19 3.18
N MET A 163 -6.69 12.09 3.43
CA MET A 163 -5.42 12.16 4.15
C MET A 163 -4.39 12.99 3.38
N LEU A 164 -4.26 12.78 2.07
CA LEU A 164 -3.34 13.57 1.22
C LEU A 164 -3.69 15.06 1.23
N GLU A 165 -4.98 15.40 1.12
CA GLU A 165 -5.46 16.80 1.20
C GLU A 165 -5.13 17.43 2.57
N THR A 166 -5.21 16.66 3.64
CA THR A 166 -4.84 17.14 4.97
C THR A 166 -3.34 17.40 5.05
N LEU A 167 -2.53 16.46 4.60
CA LEU A 167 -1.07 16.61 4.63
C LEU A 167 -0.55 17.78 3.79
N THR A 168 -1.21 18.12 2.67
CA THR A 168 -0.76 19.26 1.82
C THR A 168 -0.88 20.63 2.50
N LYS A 169 -1.58 20.74 3.61
CA LYS A 169 -1.74 22.02 4.34
C LYS A 169 -0.47 22.36 5.13
N ASP A 170 0.17 21.36 5.70
CA ASP A 170 1.26 21.53 6.66
C ASP A 170 2.58 20.86 6.23
N HIS A 171 2.60 20.15 5.10
CA HIS A 171 3.78 19.47 4.58
C HIS A 171 4.18 20.00 3.21
N ARG A 172 5.44 20.37 3.08
CA ARG A 172 6.06 20.87 1.84
C ARG A 172 6.72 19.79 1.00
N LEU A 173 6.97 18.60 1.57
CA LEU A 173 7.61 17.48 0.91
C LEU A 173 6.89 16.18 1.24
N PHE A 174 6.59 15.41 0.19
CA PHE A 174 6.06 14.05 0.29
C PHE A 174 7.14 13.06 -0.15
N VAL A 175 7.41 12.07 0.69
CA VAL A 175 8.31 10.96 0.40
C VAL A 175 7.51 9.68 0.44
N THR A 176 7.42 8.96 -0.66
CA THR A 176 6.76 7.65 -0.73
C THR A 176 7.78 6.52 -0.71
N ILE A 177 7.53 5.46 0.05
CA ILE A 177 8.40 4.29 0.17
C ILE A 177 7.61 3.04 -0.15
N GLU A 178 7.96 2.37 -1.25
CA GLU A 178 7.34 1.14 -1.72
C GLU A 178 8.35 0.20 -2.37
N GLU A 179 8.11 -1.10 -2.37
CA GLU A 179 8.83 -2.05 -3.22
C GLU A 179 8.00 -2.39 -4.46
N ASN A 180 8.13 -1.55 -5.48
CA ASN A 180 7.51 -1.70 -6.78
C ASN A 180 8.29 -0.88 -7.82
N VAL A 181 8.06 -1.12 -9.10
CA VAL A 181 8.54 -0.20 -10.15
C VAL A 181 7.77 1.11 -10.06
N LEU A 182 8.40 2.20 -10.50
CA LEU A 182 7.81 3.55 -10.43
C LEU A 182 6.49 3.64 -11.20
N SER A 183 6.49 3.13 -12.43
CA SER A 183 5.32 3.21 -13.33
C SER A 183 4.15 2.38 -12.81
N GLY A 184 3.03 3.04 -12.55
CA GLY A 184 1.82 2.44 -11.97
C GLY A 184 1.91 2.14 -10.48
N GLY A 185 3.03 2.50 -9.81
CA GLY A 185 3.22 2.32 -8.38
C GLY A 185 2.43 3.30 -7.52
N PHE A 186 2.52 3.13 -6.21
CA PHE A 186 1.83 3.97 -5.24
C PHE A 186 2.33 5.43 -5.29
N GLY A 187 3.66 5.63 -5.38
CA GLY A 187 4.27 6.96 -5.45
C GLY A 187 3.83 7.75 -6.68
N GLU A 188 3.68 7.09 -7.84
CA GLU A 188 3.16 7.74 -9.04
C GLU A 188 1.69 8.17 -8.86
N GLN A 189 0.87 7.37 -8.21
CA GLN A 189 -0.53 7.72 -7.91
C GLN A 189 -0.63 8.92 -6.97
N VAL A 190 0.19 8.93 -5.90
CA VAL A 190 0.27 10.06 -4.97
C VAL A 190 0.70 11.33 -5.70
N LEU A 191 1.76 11.23 -6.51
CA LEU A 191 2.26 12.36 -7.31
C LEU A 191 1.20 12.87 -8.28
N HIS A 192 0.53 11.97 -8.99
CA HIS A 192 -0.55 12.34 -9.92
C HIS A 192 -1.68 13.08 -9.19
N TYR A 193 -2.17 12.52 -8.09
CA TYR A 193 -3.24 13.14 -7.31
C TYR A 193 -2.85 14.54 -6.81
N VAL A 194 -1.70 14.65 -6.16
CA VAL A 194 -1.23 15.91 -5.59
C VAL A 194 -0.97 16.95 -6.68
N SER A 195 -0.34 16.57 -7.80
CA SER A 195 -0.05 17.49 -8.89
C SER A 195 -1.30 18.02 -9.60
N VAL A 196 -2.30 17.17 -9.83
CA VAL A 196 -3.56 17.56 -10.48
C VAL A 196 -4.41 18.42 -9.55
N SER A 197 -4.52 18.05 -8.28
CA SER A 197 -5.35 18.76 -7.31
C SER A 197 -4.80 20.14 -6.92
N TYR A 198 -3.48 20.35 -7.05
CA TYR A 198 -2.79 21.56 -6.59
C TYR A 198 -2.10 22.39 -7.69
N THR A 199 -2.28 22.04 -8.97
CA THR A 199 -1.76 22.85 -10.10
C THR A 199 -2.27 24.28 -10.10
N HIS A 200 -3.41 24.56 -9.49
CA HIS A 200 -3.95 25.92 -9.37
C HIS A 200 -3.27 26.78 -8.29
N LEU A 201 -2.47 26.20 -7.40
CA LEU A 201 -1.80 26.93 -6.31
C LEU A 201 -0.42 27.50 -6.69
N ARG A 202 0.13 27.17 -7.86
CA ARG A 202 1.43 27.65 -8.35
C ARG A 202 1.36 28.74 -9.43
N ALA A 203 0.20 29.31 -9.69
CA ALA A 203 0.01 30.37 -10.67
C ALA A 203 -0.01 31.79 -10.04
N HIS A 204 0.81 32.00 -9.01
CA HIS A 204 1.03 33.36 -8.43
C HIS A 204 2.52 33.60 -8.19
#